data_2c59a4f551b166a4ec995bf18abe19d5
#
_entry.id   2c59a4f551b166a4ec995bf18abe19d5
#
_cell.length_a   1.000
_cell.length_b   1.000
_cell.length_c   1.000
_cell.angle_alpha   90.00
_cell.angle_beta   90.00
_cell.angle_gamma   90.00
#
_symmetry.space_group_name_H-M   'P 1'
#
loop_
_entity.id
_entity.type
_entity.pdbx_description
1 polymer ?
#
loop_
_entity_poly.entity_id
_entity_poly.type
_entity_poly.pdbx_seq_one_letter_code
_entity_poly.pdbx_strand_id
1 'polypeptide(L)'
;EVIETPSLMFYGGRGPQSEGWEFWNFKNLTSKEFKKNKKISSIVSKLGKNNHGYPNECLYIDRYNLIYRLSENCNFIDFFGWEGDKPNLKGFINEKKEGIVDYKFSICIENSNEKNYISEKFYDCILTDTIPIYFGCKNIKEIWSYNGYILLDSITDYQKIEDILNYIHTNCDYLYDVMLPELKKIKEEYFNKNNLLKKINDIAGNI
;
A
#
# COMPACT_ATOMS: atom_id res chain seq x y z
N GLU A 1 -13.64 -10.10 -18.98
CA GLU A 1 -13.16 -10.21 -17.58
C GLU A 1 -11.65 -9.96 -17.58
N VAL A 2 -11.22 -8.87 -16.97
CA VAL A 2 -9.80 -8.62 -16.75
C VAL A 2 -9.39 -9.55 -15.60
N ILE A 3 -8.57 -10.55 -15.89
CA ILE A 3 -7.93 -11.35 -14.86
C ILE A 3 -6.83 -10.47 -14.28
N GLU A 4 -7.13 -9.77 -13.19
CA GLU A 4 -6.13 -9.08 -12.39
C GLU A 4 -5.25 -10.12 -11.71
N THR A 5 -4.11 -10.40 -12.31
CA THR A 5 -3.07 -11.16 -11.64
C THR A 5 -2.45 -10.27 -10.56
N PRO A 6 -2.31 -10.74 -9.31
CA PRO A 6 -1.64 -9.97 -8.27
C PRO A 6 -0.22 -9.62 -8.72
N SER A 7 0.06 -8.34 -8.85
CA SER A 7 1.40 -7.86 -9.23
C SER A 7 2.50 -8.26 -8.23
N LEU A 8 2.13 -8.62 -7.01
CA LEU A 8 3.01 -9.19 -5.98
C LEU A 8 3.77 -10.44 -6.42
N MET A 9 3.22 -11.23 -7.33
CA MET A 9 3.97 -12.36 -7.92
C MET A 9 5.13 -11.91 -8.82
N PHE A 10 5.15 -10.64 -9.25
CA PHE A 10 6.13 -10.14 -10.22
C PHE A 10 7.11 -9.10 -9.67
N TYR A 11 6.86 -8.52 -8.49
CA TYR A 11 7.67 -7.42 -7.96
C TYR A 11 8.42 -7.71 -6.66
N GLY A 12 8.46 -8.94 -6.22
CA GLY A 12 9.19 -9.37 -5.04
C GLY A 12 10.70 -9.49 -5.26
N GLY A 13 11.38 -8.38 -5.58
CA GLY A 13 12.82 -8.34 -5.77
C GLY A 13 13.26 -8.51 -7.24
N ARG A 14 14.50 -8.11 -7.53
CA ARG A 14 15.08 -8.13 -8.88
C ARG A 14 15.48 -9.56 -9.31
N GLY A 15 14.47 -10.39 -9.59
CA GLY A 15 14.67 -11.72 -10.18
C GLY A 15 14.41 -12.90 -9.24
N PRO A 16 14.34 -14.13 -9.79
CA PRO A 16 13.92 -15.35 -9.08
C PRO A 16 14.90 -15.85 -8.00
N GLN A 17 16.03 -15.18 -7.79
CA GLN A 17 17.05 -15.54 -6.81
C GLN A 17 17.10 -14.58 -5.61
N SER A 18 16.20 -13.57 -5.52
CA SER A 18 16.15 -12.67 -4.38
C SER A 18 15.31 -13.26 -3.24
N GLU A 19 15.73 -13.05 -2.00
CA GLU A 19 14.93 -13.42 -0.81
C GLU A 19 13.51 -12.85 -0.83
N GLY A 20 13.30 -11.74 -1.58
CA GLY A 20 12.00 -11.10 -1.77
C GLY A 20 10.96 -12.01 -2.44
N TRP A 21 11.37 -12.85 -3.38
CA TRP A 21 10.48 -13.81 -4.04
C TRP A 21 9.91 -14.84 -3.07
N GLU A 22 10.72 -15.39 -2.16
CA GLU A 22 10.28 -16.35 -1.15
C GLU A 22 9.33 -15.70 -0.14
N PHE A 23 9.58 -14.44 0.23
CA PHE A 23 8.73 -13.71 1.16
C PHE A 23 7.31 -13.51 0.63
N TRP A 24 7.18 -13.10 -0.64
CA TRP A 24 5.89 -12.77 -1.27
C TRP A 24 5.13 -14.00 -1.81
N ASN A 25 5.55 -15.21 -1.48
CA ASN A 25 4.81 -16.40 -1.91
C ASN A 25 3.51 -16.57 -1.11
N PHE A 26 2.53 -17.21 -1.73
CA PHE A 26 1.19 -17.40 -1.18
C PHE A 26 1.20 -18.05 0.22
N LYS A 27 2.02 -19.08 0.44
CA LYS A 27 2.10 -19.80 1.72
C LYS A 27 2.55 -18.87 2.85
N ASN A 28 3.57 -18.04 2.61
CA ASN A 28 4.08 -17.13 3.62
C ASN A 28 3.07 -16.03 3.95
N LEU A 29 2.35 -15.50 2.94
CA LEU A 29 1.39 -14.42 3.13
C LEU A 29 0.10 -14.87 3.82
N THR A 30 -0.32 -16.14 3.66
CA THR A 30 -1.54 -16.68 4.28
C THR A 30 -1.33 -17.19 5.70
N SER A 31 -0.13 -17.72 6.01
CA SER A 31 0.16 -18.39 7.28
C SER A 31 0.95 -17.56 8.28
N LYS A 32 1.54 -16.45 7.84
CA LYS A 32 2.42 -15.63 8.68
C LYS A 32 1.65 -14.55 9.40
N GLU A 33 1.81 -14.49 10.72
CA GLU A 33 1.45 -13.30 11.49
C GLU A 33 2.59 -12.27 11.41
N PHE A 34 2.24 -11.03 11.06
CA PHE A 34 3.19 -9.93 10.96
C PHE A 34 3.22 -9.13 12.26
N LYS A 35 4.39 -9.14 12.93
CA LYS A 35 4.58 -8.36 14.14
C LYS A 35 4.79 -6.88 13.77
N LYS A 36 3.86 -6.02 14.20
CA LYS A 36 3.89 -4.58 13.96
C LYS A 36 4.49 -3.83 15.14
N ASN A 37 5.67 -3.26 14.95
CA ASN A 37 6.39 -2.52 15.98
C ASN A 37 6.64 -1.04 15.62
N LYS A 38 6.25 -0.62 14.42
CA LYS A 38 6.37 0.75 13.91
C LYS A 38 5.00 1.30 13.52
N LYS A 39 4.87 2.63 13.53
CA LYS A 39 3.57 3.28 13.34
C LYS A 39 3.22 3.49 11.87
N ILE A 40 3.86 4.41 11.19
CA ILE A 40 3.47 4.86 9.84
C ILE A 40 4.68 4.88 8.92
N SER A 41 4.51 4.34 7.71
CA SER A 41 5.49 4.42 6.63
C SER A 41 4.91 5.03 5.36
N SER A 42 5.80 5.37 4.44
CA SER A 42 5.48 5.72 3.06
C SER A 42 6.59 5.21 2.14
N ILE A 43 6.23 4.49 1.08
CA ILE A 43 7.16 4.02 0.06
C ILE A 43 6.82 4.73 -1.24
N VAL A 44 7.54 5.80 -1.56
CA VAL A 44 7.28 6.61 -2.76
C VAL A 44 8.59 6.98 -3.43
N SER A 45 8.73 6.65 -4.70
CA SER A 45 9.86 7.10 -5.51
C SER A 45 9.79 8.61 -5.78
N LYS A 46 10.95 9.27 -5.95
CA LYS A 46 11.05 10.69 -6.35
C LYS A 46 10.66 10.95 -7.81
N LEU A 47 10.07 9.98 -8.49
CA LEU A 47 9.51 10.18 -9.83
C LEU A 47 8.38 11.20 -9.74
N GLY A 48 8.45 12.26 -10.52
CA GLY A 48 7.49 13.37 -10.49
C GLY A 48 8.08 14.74 -10.16
N LYS A 49 9.34 14.79 -9.69
CA LYS A 49 10.04 16.07 -9.51
C LYS A 49 10.16 16.87 -10.82
N ASN A 50 10.25 16.15 -11.93
CA ASN A 50 10.28 16.73 -13.27
C ASN A 50 9.09 16.18 -14.05
N ASN A 51 8.33 17.04 -14.69
CA ASN A 51 7.17 16.69 -15.52
C ASN A 51 7.68 16.01 -16.83
N HIS A 52 8.09 14.76 -16.73
CA HIS A 52 8.69 13.98 -17.82
C HIS A 52 7.66 13.51 -18.86
N GLY A 53 6.75 14.39 -19.31
CA GLY A 53 5.79 14.05 -20.37
C GLY A 53 4.70 13.07 -19.95
N TYR A 54 4.47 12.88 -18.66
CA TYR A 54 3.31 12.13 -18.19
C TYR A 54 2.02 12.89 -18.48
N PRO A 55 0.92 12.20 -18.84
CA PRO A 55 -0.37 12.85 -19.02
C PRO A 55 -0.78 13.66 -17.80
N ASN A 56 -1.51 14.75 -18.00
CA ASN A 56 -1.99 15.64 -16.92
C ASN A 56 -2.88 14.92 -15.86
N GLU A 57 -3.33 13.72 -16.16
CA GLU A 57 -4.15 12.86 -15.27
C GLU A 57 -3.31 12.04 -14.28
N CYS A 58 -1.97 12.07 -14.40
CA CYS A 58 -1.08 11.35 -13.49
C CYS A 58 -0.88 12.13 -12.18
N LEU A 59 -1.03 11.45 -11.06
CA LEU A 59 -0.84 12.01 -9.72
C LEU A 59 0.64 12.16 -9.30
N TYR A 60 1.60 12.03 -10.20
CA TYR A 60 3.02 12.02 -9.85
C TYR A 60 3.48 13.31 -9.18
N ILE A 61 3.04 14.47 -9.68
CA ILE A 61 3.43 15.79 -9.14
C ILE A 61 2.77 16.01 -7.79
N ASP A 62 1.45 15.78 -7.69
CA ASP A 62 0.71 16.01 -6.45
C ASP A 62 1.18 15.07 -5.35
N ARG A 63 1.45 13.81 -5.70
CA ARG A 63 2.04 12.82 -4.80
C ARG A 63 3.43 13.25 -4.34
N TYR A 64 4.29 13.73 -5.25
CA TYR A 64 5.61 14.25 -4.90
C TYR A 64 5.49 15.42 -3.92
N ASN A 65 4.65 16.41 -4.23
CA ASN A 65 4.46 17.60 -3.41
C ASN A 65 3.92 17.25 -2.02
N LEU A 66 2.94 16.33 -1.93
CA LEU A 66 2.42 15.85 -0.67
C LEU A 66 3.52 15.18 0.17
N ILE A 67 4.24 14.20 -0.41
CA ILE A 67 5.28 13.48 0.34
C ILE A 67 6.41 14.40 0.75
N TYR A 68 6.80 15.34 -0.10
CA TYR A 68 7.80 16.36 0.25
C TYR A 68 7.33 17.16 1.48
N ARG A 69 6.11 17.69 1.45
CA ARG A 69 5.55 18.45 2.57
C ARG A 69 5.43 17.62 3.84
N LEU A 70 4.92 16.40 3.75
CA LEU A 70 4.82 15.49 4.90
C LEU A 70 6.20 15.14 5.49
N SER A 71 7.22 15.00 4.64
CA SER A 71 8.58 14.74 5.11
C SER A 71 9.18 15.91 5.90
N GLU A 72 8.70 17.14 5.64
CA GLU A 72 9.09 18.34 6.40
C GLU A 72 8.36 18.46 7.73
N ASN A 73 7.04 18.13 7.76
CA ASN A 73 6.15 18.45 8.88
C ASN A 73 5.84 17.24 9.79
N CYS A 74 5.95 16.01 9.28
CA CYS A 74 5.57 14.79 9.99
C CYS A 74 6.79 13.90 10.25
N ASN A 75 7.60 14.25 11.26
CA ASN A 75 8.82 13.52 11.62
C ASN A 75 8.57 12.11 12.20
N PHE A 76 7.31 11.77 12.48
CA PHE A 76 6.86 10.47 12.98
C PHE A 76 6.53 9.45 11.88
N ILE A 77 6.69 9.82 10.60
CA ILE A 77 6.47 8.96 9.44
C ILE A 77 7.84 8.59 8.83
N ASP A 78 8.09 7.31 8.61
CA ASP A 78 9.28 6.85 7.91
C ASP A 78 9.06 6.86 6.40
N PHE A 79 9.85 7.65 5.66
CA PHE A 79 9.77 7.80 4.21
C PHE A 79 10.88 7.02 3.52
N PHE A 80 10.49 6.03 2.71
CA PHE A 80 11.39 5.22 1.87
C PHE A 80 11.36 5.68 0.42
N GLY A 81 12.51 5.55 -0.27
CA GLY A 81 12.72 6.08 -1.63
C GLY A 81 13.17 7.55 -1.65
N TRP A 82 13.40 8.13 -0.47
CA TRP A 82 13.85 9.50 -0.30
C TRP A 82 15.11 9.54 0.55
N GLU A 83 16.14 10.26 0.07
CA GLU A 83 17.38 10.50 0.78
C GLU A 83 17.42 11.92 1.34
N GLY A 84 18.05 12.10 2.48
CA GLY A 84 18.27 13.39 3.14
C GLY A 84 18.81 13.21 4.55
N ASP A 85 19.12 14.31 5.20
CA ASP A 85 19.74 14.33 6.55
C ASP A 85 18.74 14.15 7.69
N LYS A 86 17.45 14.08 7.40
CA LYS A 86 16.41 13.90 8.43
C LYS A 86 16.28 12.44 8.83
N PRO A 87 16.09 12.12 10.13
CA PRO A 87 15.98 10.75 10.63
C PRO A 87 14.82 9.94 10.05
N ASN A 88 13.75 10.61 9.60
CA ASN A 88 12.58 10.00 8.99
C ASN A 88 12.73 9.71 7.50
N LEU A 89 13.80 10.19 6.84
CA LEU A 89 14.14 9.84 5.46
C LEU A 89 15.05 8.62 5.47
N LYS A 90 14.49 7.46 5.09
CA LYS A 90 15.17 6.15 5.23
C LYS A 90 15.99 5.75 4.01
N GLY A 91 16.00 6.60 2.97
CA GLY A 91 16.73 6.29 1.73
C GLY A 91 16.05 5.21 0.87
N PHE A 92 16.84 4.68 -0.05
CA PHE A 92 16.38 3.60 -0.91
C PHE A 92 16.33 2.28 -0.16
N ILE A 93 15.35 1.45 -0.51
CA ILE A 93 15.20 0.08 -0.02
C ILE A 93 15.49 -0.91 -1.14
N ASN A 94 16.07 -2.05 -0.79
CA ASN A 94 16.29 -3.13 -1.76
C ASN A 94 15.00 -3.89 -2.00
N GLU A 95 14.20 -4.08 -0.97
CA GLU A 95 12.95 -4.80 -1.02
C GLU A 95 11.82 -4.03 -0.33
N LYS A 96 10.65 -4.03 -0.95
CA LYS A 96 9.45 -3.34 -0.46
C LYS A 96 9.03 -3.74 0.95
N LYS A 97 9.31 -5.02 1.34
CA LYS A 97 9.01 -5.53 2.69
C LYS A 97 9.64 -4.68 3.81
N GLU A 98 10.83 -4.11 3.57
CA GLU A 98 11.54 -3.29 4.55
C GLU A 98 10.77 -2.05 5.01
N GLY A 99 9.97 -1.51 4.09
CA GLY A 99 9.18 -0.30 4.35
C GLY A 99 7.72 -0.56 4.72
N ILE A 100 7.26 -1.83 4.82
CA ILE A 100 5.84 -2.12 5.03
C ILE A 100 5.57 -3.13 6.13
N VAL A 101 6.37 -4.20 6.24
CA VAL A 101 6.04 -5.36 7.08
C VAL A 101 5.94 -5.02 8.56
N ASP A 102 6.82 -4.17 9.07
CA ASP A 102 6.87 -3.78 10.48
C ASP A 102 5.89 -2.66 10.86
N TYR A 103 5.23 -2.05 9.87
CA TYR A 103 4.41 -0.85 10.07
C TYR A 103 2.93 -1.19 10.23
N LYS A 104 2.26 -0.51 11.16
CA LYS A 104 0.81 -0.60 11.36
C LYS A 104 0.03 0.06 10.23
N PHE A 105 0.52 1.20 9.75
CA PHE A 105 -0.08 2.00 8.67
C PHE A 105 0.95 2.29 7.59
N SER A 106 0.50 2.44 6.35
CA SER A 106 1.33 2.93 5.26
C SER A 106 0.55 3.88 4.35
N ILE A 107 1.18 5.01 3.98
CA ILE A 107 0.61 5.95 3.02
C ILE A 107 0.73 5.35 1.63
N CYS A 108 -0.42 5.14 0.99
CA CYS A 108 -0.58 4.40 -0.24
C CYS A 108 -1.33 5.24 -1.27
N ILE A 109 -0.58 5.91 -2.15
CA ILE A 109 -1.13 6.80 -3.19
C ILE A 109 -0.86 6.20 -4.56
N GLU A 110 -1.93 6.00 -5.33
CA GLU A 110 -1.84 5.48 -6.68
C GLU A 110 -1.22 6.49 -7.66
N ASN A 111 -0.87 6.00 -8.85
CA ASN A 111 -0.36 6.86 -9.92
C ASN A 111 -1.48 7.60 -10.65
N SER A 112 -2.72 7.13 -10.50
CA SER A 112 -3.91 7.69 -11.15
C SER A 112 -5.12 7.61 -10.21
N ASN A 113 -6.08 8.52 -10.37
CA ASN A 113 -7.35 8.52 -9.63
C ASN A 113 -8.49 8.14 -10.59
N GLU A 114 -8.61 6.84 -10.89
CA GLU A 114 -9.57 6.29 -11.83
C GLU A 114 -10.43 5.19 -11.20
N LYS A 115 -11.59 4.91 -11.82
CA LYS A 115 -12.41 3.77 -11.42
C LYS A 115 -11.70 2.46 -11.74
N ASN A 116 -11.82 1.49 -10.85
CA ASN A 116 -11.28 0.13 -10.99
C ASN A 116 -9.73 0.07 -11.08
N TYR A 117 -9.03 1.16 -10.78
CA TYR A 117 -7.58 1.18 -10.76
C TYR A 117 -7.07 1.02 -9.33
N ILE A 118 -6.69 -0.20 -8.98
CA ILE A 118 -6.03 -0.56 -7.71
C ILE A 118 -4.76 -1.32 -8.06
N SER A 119 -3.62 -0.77 -7.68
CA SER A 119 -2.33 -1.40 -7.98
C SER A 119 -1.79 -2.24 -6.80
N GLU A 120 -0.60 -2.77 -6.99
CA GLU A 120 0.14 -3.49 -5.96
C GLU A 120 0.31 -2.70 -4.66
N LYS A 121 0.26 -1.36 -4.70
CA LYS A 121 0.48 -0.52 -3.51
C LYS A 121 -0.54 -0.79 -2.41
N PHE A 122 -1.81 -0.90 -2.80
CA PHE A 122 -2.89 -1.23 -1.87
C PHE A 122 -2.77 -2.68 -1.37
N TYR A 123 -2.57 -3.61 -2.30
CA TYR A 123 -2.54 -5.04 -1.97
C TYR A 123 -1.31 -5.44 -1.15
N ASP A 124 -0.15 -4.80 -1.35
CA ASP A 124 1.03 -5.02 -0.51
C ASP A 124 0.76 -4.72 0.96
N CYS A 125 -0.02 -3.65 1.22
CA CYS A 125 -0.48 -3.32 2.57
C CYS A 125 -1.41 -4.41 3.12
N ILE A 126 -2.46 -4.77 2.37
CA ILE A 126 -3.45 -5.76 2.79
C ILE A 126 -2.78 -7.11 3.11
N LEU A 127 -1.88 -7.55 2.24
CA LEU A 127 -1.23 -8.85 2.36
C LEU A 127 -0.25 -8.94 3.53
N THR A 128 0.30 -7.82 3.95
CA THR A 128 1.23 -7.73 5.09
C THR A 128 0.57 -7.30 6.39
N ASP A 129 -0.75 -7.27 6.47
CA ASP A 129 -1.51 -6.81 7.65
C ASP A 129 -1.17 -5.34 8.04
N THR A 130 -0.88 -4.50 7.04
CA THR A 130 -0.63 -3.06 7.19
C THR A 130 -1.85 -2.29 6.74
N ILE A 131 -2.38 -1.38 7.55
CA ILE A 131 -3.56 -0.58 7.19
C ILE A 131 -3.17 0.49 6.14
N PRO A 132 -3.73 0.46 4.90
CA PRO A 132 -3.43 1.50 3.93
C PRO A 132 -4.12 2.82 4.28
N ILE A 133 -3.36 3.92 4.26
CA ILE A 133 -3.89 5.29 4.19
C ILE A 133 -3.91 5.62 2.69
N TYR A 134 -5.07 5.46 2.07
CA TYR A 134 -5.19 5.26 0.62
C TYR A 134 -5.79 6.45 -0.11
N PHE A 135 -5.23 6.73 -1.30
CA PHE A 135 -5.83 7.58 -2.33
C PHE A 135 -5.58 7.00 -3.72
N GLY A 136 -6.64 6.91 -4.55
CA GLY A 136 -6.51 6.42 -5.93
C GLY A 136 -7.84 5.98 -6.52
N CYS A 137 -8.22 4.74 -6.40
CA CYS A 137 -9.42 4.18 -7.02
C CYS A 137 -10.70 4.88 -6.56
N LYS A 138 -11.41 5.54 -7.49
CA LYS A 138 -12.63 6.32 -7.20
C LYS A 138 -13.76 5.51 -6.60
N ASN A 139 -13.86 4.23 -6.97
CA ASN A 139 -14.91 3.33 -6.51
C ASN A 139 -14.39 2.21 -5.61
N ILE A 140 -13.33 2.46 -4.84
CA ILE A 140 -12.73 1.43 -3.97
C ILE A 140 -13.75 0.86 -2.97
N LYS A 141 -14.69 1.68 -2.46
CA LYS A 141 -15.75 1.23 -1.53
C LYS A 141 -16.76 0.26 -2.16
N GLU A 142 -16.92 0.31 -3.49
CA GLU A 142 -17.75 -0.65 -4.22
C GLU A 142 -17.02 -1.99 -4.39
N ILE A 143 -15.69 -1.97 -4.45
CA ILE A 143 -14.83 -3.16 -4.61
C ILE A 143 -14.55 -3.80 -3.26
N TRP A 144 -14.20 -2.98 -2.26
CA TRP A 144 -13.88 -3.35 -0.89
C TRP A 144 -14.74 -2.55 0.09
N SER A 145 -15.86 -3.10 0.53
CA SER A 145 -16.82 -2.44 1.43
C SER A 145 -16.40 -2.46 2.91
N TYR A 146 -15.34 -3.17 3.25
CA TYR A 146 -14.83 -3.28 4.62
C TYR A 146 -14.01 -2.05 5.04
N ASN A 147 -13.99 -1.75 6.34
CA ASN A 147 -13.28 -0.60 6.91
C ASN A 147 -11.82 -0.95 7.28
N GLY A 148 -11.14 -1.74 6.45
CA GLY A 148 -9.75 -2.16 6.62
C GLY A 148 -8.71 -1.18 6.05
N TYR A 149 -9.12 0.03 5.65
CA TYR A 149 -8.26 1.08 5.12
C TYR A 149 -8.82 2.47 5.45
N ILE A 150 -7.96 3.49 5.42
CA ILE A 150 -8.34 4.89 5.60
C ILE A 150 -8.33 5.55 4.22
N LEU A 151 -9.49 6.04 3.76
CA LEU A 151 -9.59 6.72 2.46
C LEU A 151 -9.34 8.22 2.64
N LEU A 152 -8.39 8.74 1.88
CA LEU A 152 -8.17 10.17 1.74
C LEU A 152 -9.10 10.74 0.64
N ASP A 153 -9.75 11.86 0.92
CA ASP A 153 -10.63 12.53 -0.05
C ASP A 153 -9.84 13.34 -1.09
N SER A 154 -8.64 13.78 -0.71
CA SER A 154 -7.75 14.60 -1.54
C SER A 154 -6.30 14.33 -1.16
N ILE A 155 -5.36 14.59 -2.09
CA ILE A 155 -3.91 14.62 -1.83
C ILE A 155 -3.32 16.03 -1.94
N THR A 156 -4.15 17.06 -2.15
CA THR A 156 -3.75 18.46 -2.23
C THR A 156 -4.24 19.29 -1.05
N ASP A 157 -5.15 18.77 -0.23
CA ASP A 157 -5.54 19.38 1.05
C ASP A 157 -4.57 18.96 2.16
N TYR A 158 -3.39 19.57 2.10
CA TYR A 158 -2.25 19.16 2.96
C TYR A 158 -2.56 19.28 4.45
N GLN A 159 -3.27 20.34 4.88
CA GLN A 159 -3.57 20.54 6.29
C GLN A 159 -4.48 19.44 6.82
N LYS A 160 -5.54 19.10 6.08
CA LYS A 160 -6.46 18.02 6.44
C LYS A 160 -5.72 16.67 6.52
N ILE A 161 -4.79 16.43 5.61
CA ILE A 161 -4.00 15.19 5.62
C ILE A 161 -3.07 15.15 6.84
N GLU A 162 -2.36 16.24 7.14
CA GLU A 162 -1.51 16.35 8.32
C GLU A 162 -2.31 16.10 9.62
N ASP A 163 -3.51 16.66 9.73
CA ASP A 163 -4.41 16.46 10.87
C ASP A 163 -4.84 14.98 11.01
N ILE A 164 -5.21 14.33 9.90
CA ILE A 164 -5.54 12.89 9.86
C ILE A 164 -4.32 12.06 10.31
N LEU A 165 -3.13 12.35 9.79
CA LEU A 165 -1.92 11.60 10.12
C LEU A 165 -1.49 11.80 11.59
N ASN A 166 -1.63 13.00 12.14
CA ASN A 166 -1.41 13.27 13.56
C ASN A 166 -2.41 12.50 14.44
N TYR A 167 -3.67 12.43 14.05
CA TYR A 167 -4.67 11.64 14.76
C TYR A 167 -4.33 10.15 14.73
N ILE A 168 -3.94 9.61 13.56
CA ILE A 168 -3.50 8.21 13.42
C ILE A 168 -2.27 7.95 14.28
N HIS A 169 -1.27 8.85 14.25
CA HIS A 169 -0.06 8.70 15.03
C HIS A 169 -0.32 8.64 16.54
N THR A 170 -1.22 9.51 17.02
CA THR A 170 -1.60 9.59 18.44
C THR A 170 -2.37 8.37 18.90
N ASN A 171 -3.29 7.86 18.07
CA ASN A 171 -4.20 6.76 18.38
C ASN A 171 -3.80 5.45 17.69
N CYS A 172 -2.53 5.29 17.32
CA CYS A 172 -2.04 4.28 16.39
C CYS A 172 -2.42 2.86 16.79
N ASP A 173 -2.20 2.49 18.04
CA ASP A 173 -2.43 1.12 18.52
C ASP A 173 -3.93 0.80 18.53
N TYR A 174 -4.72 1.70 19.07
CA TYR A 174 -6.18 1.56 19.11
C TYR A 174 -6.78 1.44 17.70
N LEU A 175 -6.41 2.34 16.79
CA LEU A 175 -6.94 2.33 15.43
C LEU A 175 -6.53 1.05 14.69
N TYR A 176 -5.28 0.62 14.87
CA TYR A 176 -4.81 -0.63 14.27
C TYR A 176 -5.61 -1.83 14.74
N ASP A 177 -5.82 -1.97 16.05
CA ASP A 177 -6.55 -3.09 16.65
C ASP A 177 -8.02 -3.14 16.19
N VAL A 178 -8.66 -1.98 16.03
CA VAL A 178 -10.03 -1.87 15.52
C VAL A 178 -10.13 -2.20 14.03
N MET A 179 -9.15 -1.76 13.22
CA MET A 179 -9.21 -1.88 11.76
C MET A 179 -8.65 -3.20 11.23
N LEU A 180 -7.74 -3.84 11.96
CA LEU A 180 -7.10 -5.09 11.52
C LEU A 180 -8.09 -6.22 11.21
N PRO A 181 -9.16 -6.48 11.99
CA PRO A 181 -10.15 -7.48 11.64
C PRO A 181 -10.84 -7.21 10.30
N GLU A 182 -11.12 -5.95 9.99
CA GLU A 182 -11.73 -5.56 8.72
C GLU A 182 -10.76 -5.70 7.54
N LEU A 183 -9.48 -5.37 7.75
CA LEU A 183 -8.43 -5.61 6.77
C LEU A 183 -8.27 -7.11 6.48
N LYS A 184 -8.31 -7.97 7.52
CA LYS A 184 -8.22 -9.43 7.35
C LYS A 184 -9.37 -9.99 6.50
N LYS A 185 -10.57 -9.42 6.56
CA LYS A 185 -11.68 -9.80 5.66
C LYS A 185 -11.34 -9.46 4.20
N ILE A 186 -10.78 -8.29 3.92
CA ILE A 186 -10.30 -7.92 2.57
C ILE A 186 -9.24 -8.93 2.10
N LYS A 187 -8.27 -9.23 2.96
CA LYS A 187 -7.18 -10.19 2.66
C LYS A 187 -7.72 -11.57 2.30
N GLU A 188 -8.64 -12.09 3.09
CA GLU A 188 -9.27 -13.39 2.86
C GLU A 188 -10.06 -13.40 1.54
N GLU A 189 -10.87 -12.37 1.30
CA GLU A 189 -11.65 -12.25 0.06
C GLU A 189 -10.74 -12.10 -1.15
N TYR A 190 -9.66 -11.33 -1.05
CA TYR A 190 -8.65 -11.19 -2.08
C TYR A 190 -8.03 -12.55 -2.46
N PHE A 191 -7.63 -13.36 -1.48
CA PHE A 191 -7.10 -14.69 -1.74
C PHE A 191 -8.13 -15.62 -2.35
N ASN A 192 -9.38 -15.58 -1.88
CA ASN A 192 -10.47 -16.41 -2.43
C ASN A 192 -10.78 -16.05 -3.89
N LYS A 193 -10.81 -14.76 -4.23
CA LYS A 193 -11.04 -14.27 -5.60
C LYS A 193 -9.89 -14.58 -6.54
N ASN A 194 -8.65 -14.58 -6.04
CA ASN A 194 -7.44 -14.76 -6.85
C ASN A 194 -6.80 -16.14 -6.72
N ASN A 195 -7.49 -17.10 -6.12
CA ASN A 195 -7.02 -18.48 -6.06
C ASN A 195 -7.09 -19.12 -7.46
N LEU A 196 -5.97 -19.05 -8.19
CA LEU A 196 -5.86 -19.57 -9.56
C LEU A 196 -6.18 -21.07 -9.63
N LEU A 197 -5.75 -21.85 -8.65
CA LEU A 197 -6.03 -23.28 -8.59
C LEU A 197 -7.53 -23.56 -8.45
N LYS A 198 -8.23 -22.78 -7.61
CA LYS A 198 -9.69 -22.88 -7.49
C LYS A 198 -10.36 -22.52 -8.81
N LYS A 199 -9.96 -21.42 -9.45
CA LYS A 199 -10.49 -21.02 -10.76
C LYS A 199 -10.25 -22.09 -11.84
N ILE A 200 -9.07 -22.69 -11.87
CA ILE A 200 -8.75 -23.79 -12.81
C ILE A 200 -9.63 -25.01 -12.53
N ASN A 201 -9.80 -25.41 -11.27
CA ASN A 201 -10.65 -26.54 -10.90
C ASN A 201 -12.14 -26.26 -11.20
N ASP A 202 -12.62 -25.03 -10.95
CA ASP A 202 -13.99 -24.63 -11.27
C ASP A 202 -14.25 -24.69 -12.80
N ILE A 203 -13.25 -24.33 -13.62
CA ILE A 203 -13.32 -24.43 -15.10
C ILE A 203 -13.24 -25.90 -15.53
N ALA A 204 -12.31 -26.68 -14.99
CA ALA A 204 -12.11 -28.08 -15.35
C ALA A 204 -13.23 -29.00 -14.88
N GLY A 205 -13.88 -28.67 -13.75
CA GLY A 205 -15.02 -29.42 -13.21
C GLY A 205 -16.34 -29.17 -13.97
N ASN A 206 -16.37 -28.18 -14.88
CA ASN A 206 -17.50 -27.87 -15.76
C ASN A 206 -17.32 -28.40 -17.20
N ILE A 207 -16.28 -29.19 -17.47
CA ILE A 207 -16.01 -29.90 -18.72
C ILE A 207 -16.30 -31.39 -18.50
#